data_2fbbb90de87cd27abfebe861c284a556
#
_entry.id   2fbbb90de87cd27abfebe861c284a556
#
_cell.length_a   1.000
_cell.length_b   1.000
_cell.length_c   1.000
_cell.angle_alpha   90.00
_cell.angle_beta   90.00
_cell.angle_gamma   90.00
#
_symmetry.space_group_name_H-M   'P 1'
#
loop_
_entity.id
_entity.type
_entity.pdbx_description
1 polymer ?
#
loop_
_entity_poly.entity_id
_entity_poly.type
_entity_poly.pdbx_seq_one_letter_code
_entity_poly.pdbx_strand_id
1 'polypeptide(L)'
;THMANKNKQYKVEKGLLLFTQPRSPYFYGKIRLNGKYKTKSFAPISDFEKAKKKLFEWKDELSSIESFEDVTPNQTTQDRNEYLDFEKLDNHFQFLDVGRYDPTKKTPEVRKIEFLEIYGEYNQTQASNQAHRCLDCGNPYCEWKCPVHNYIPDWLKLVNEGNIIEAAELCHSTNSLPEVCGRVCPQDRLCEGACTLNDGFGAVTIGSIEKYITEKAFEMGWKPDLSHRKWTDKKVAIIGAGPAGIACADVLTRSGVKSIVFDKNEEIGGLLTFGIPEFKLEKSVVRRRRKILEEMGVKFKLGKEVGKDISFEELYNDY
;
A
#
# COMPACT_ATOMS: atom_id res chain seq x y z
N THR A 1 -24.71 20.91 12.17
CA THR A 1 -23.38 21.33 11.65
C THR A 1 -22.31 20.78 12.57
N HIS A 2 -21.90 19.52 12.35
CA HIS A 2 -20.75 18.92 13.03
C HIS A 2 -19.49 19.44 12.33
N MET A 3 -18.80 20.41 12.96
CA MET A 3 -17.45 20.74 12.57
C MET A 3 -16.57 19.51 12.77
N ALA A 4 -15.97 19.03 11.68
CA ALA A 4 -14.96 18.00 11.74
C ALA A 4 -13.80 18.47 12.63
N ASN A 5 -13.59 17.82 13.75
CA ASN A 5 -12.49 18.11 14.66
C ASN A 5 -11.18 17.73 13.94
N LYS A 6 -10.46 18.76 13.43
CA LYS A 6 -9.13 18.55 12.87
C LYS A 6 -8.19 18.14 14.00
N ASN A 7 -7.30 17.18 13.75
CA ASN A 7 -6.23 16.86 14.67
C ASN A 7 -5.41 18.11 14.97
N LYS A 8 -5.57 18.64 16.17
CA LYS A 8 -4.77 19.77 16.64
C LYS A 8 -3.74 19.26 17.62
N GLN A 9 -2.49 19.63 17.41
CA GLN A 9 -1.39 19.35 18.32
C GLN A 9 -0.98 20.66 19.02
N TYR A 10 -0.78 20.57 20.32
CA TYR A 10 -0.38 21.71 21.13
C TYR A 10 0.88 21.31 21.90
N LYS A 11 2.02 21.90 21.57
CA LYS A 11 3.22 21.78 22.39
C LYS A 11 3.01 22.57 23.66
N VAL A 12 2.95 21.89 24.78
CA VAL A 12 2.68 22.51 26.09
C VAL A 12 3.98 22.99 26.72
N GLU A 13 5.00 22.14 26.74
CA GLU A 13 6.38 22.49 27.09
C GLU A 13 7.36 21.46 26.52
N LYS A 14 8.66 21.57 26.83
CA LYS A 14 9.67 20.62 26.40
C LYS A 14 9.33 19.20 26.87
N GLY A 15 9.21 18.25 25.94
CA GLY A 15 8.86 16.87 26.24
C GLY A 15 7.36 16.55 26.43
N LEU A 16 6.46 17.58 26.36
CA LEU A 16 5.03 17.40 26.56
C LEU A 16 4.20 17.86 25.37
N LEU A 17 3.37 16.98 24.86
CA LEU A 17 2.44 17.25 23.76
C LEU A 17 1.00 16.95 24.19
N LEU A 18 0.08 17.88 23.91
CA LEU A 18 -1.36 17.67 24.00
C LEU A 18 -1.94 17.63 22.59
N PHE A 19 -2.81 16.67 22.29
CA PHE A 19 -3.41 16.56 20.97
C PHE A 19 -4.86 16.04 21.03
N THR A 20 -5.59 16.24 19.93
CA THR A 20 -6.95 15.71 19.75
C THR A 20 -6.92 14.63 18.66
N GLN A 21 -7.78 13.63 18.78
CA GLN A 21 -7.97 12.63 17.74
C GLN A 21 -9.27 12.91 16.97
N PRO A 22 -9.36 12.60 15.64
CA PRO A 22 -10.60 12.66 14.92
C PRO A 22 -11.64 11.77 15.59
N ARG A 23 -12.86 12.29 15.71
CA ARG A 23 -13.99 11.57 16.32
C ARG A 23 -13.86 11.26 17.83
N SER A 24 -12.78 11.61 18.49
CA SER A 24 -12.67 11.49 19.94
C SER A 24 -13.13 12.79 20.64
N PRO A 25 -13.96 12.70 21.69
CA PRO A 25 -14.36 13.86 22.47
C PRO A 25 -13.32 14.29 23.51
N TYR A 26 -12.10 13.69 23.51
CA TYR A 26 -11.10 13.91 24.55
C TYR A 26 -9.80 14.47 24.02
N PHE A 27 -9.09 15.22 24.87
CA PHE A 27 -7.67 15.52 24.71
C PHE A 27 -6.81 14.33 25.18
N TYR A 28 -5.72 14.13 24.47
CA TYR A 28 -4.69 13.14 24.79
C TYR A 28 -3.36 13.82 25.06
N GLY A 29 -2.68 13.39 26.13
CA GLY A 29 -1.32 13.79 26.40
C GLY A 29 -0.33 12.76 25.89
N LYS A 30 0.83 13.20 25.42
CA LYS A 30 1.95 12.38 24.98
C LYS A 30 3.22 12.84 25.67
N ILE A 31 3.92 11.90 26.30
CA ILE A 31 5.18 12.12 27.01
C ILE A 31 6.19 11.10 26.49
N ARG A 32 7.45 11.51 26.31
CA ARG A 32 8.54 10.60 25.96
C ARG A 32 9.43 10.37 27.19
N LEU A 33 9.59 9.10 27.56
CA LEU A 33 10.39 8.65 28.70
C LEU A 33 11.27 7.47 28.27
N ASN A 34 12.59 7.58 28.46
CA ASN A 34 13.56 6.52 28.14
C ASN A 34 13.38 5.96 26.71
N GLY A 35 13.28 6.84 25.71
CA GLY A 35 13.08 6.47 24.31
C GLY A 35 11.65 6.05 23.94
N LYS A 36 10.74 5.87 24.91
CA LYS A 36 9.37 5.40 24.70
C LYS A 36 8.34 6.50 24.91
N TYR A 37 7.24 6.43 24.14
CA TYR A 37 6.11 7.33 24.33
C TYR A 37 5.07 6.70 25.26
N LYS A 38 4.61 7.50 26.23
CA LYS A 38 3.40 7.19 27.00
C LYS A 38 2.30 8.15 26.59
N THR A 39 1.07 7.65 26.45
CA THR A 39 -0.10 8.42 26.02
C THR A 39 -1.26 8.14 26.96
N LYS A 40 -2.01 9.19 27.33
CA LYS A 40 -3.16 9.09 28.24
C LYS A 40 -4.23 10.09 27.82
N SER A 41 -5.51 9.71 27.89
CA SER A 41 -6.63 10.63 27.70
C SER A 41 -6.93 11.41 28.98
N PHE A 42 -7.28 12.69 28.87
CA PHE A 42 -7.43 13.53 30.04
C PHE A 42 -8.82 14.13 30.22
N ALA A 43 -9.24 15.01 29.31
CA ALA A 43 -10.45 15.78 29.50
C ALA A 43 -11.19 15.96 28.17
N PRO A 44 -12.49 16.27 28.18
CA PRO A 44 -13.23 16.61 26.97
C PRO A 44 -12.57 17.76 26.20
N ILE A 45 -12.68 17.74 24.88
CA ILE A 45 -12.08 18.76 23.98
C ILE A 45 -12.59 20.18 24.29
N SER A 46 -13.72 20.31 24.97
CA SER A 46 -14.26 21.59 25.43
C SER A 46 -13.45 22.25 26.53
N ASP A 47 -12.50 21.55 27.16
CA ASP A 47 -11.79 22.05 28.35
C ASP A 47 -10.27 21.84 28.22
N PHE A 48 -9.64 22.72 27.43
CA PHE A 48 -8.20 22.70 27.17
C PHE A 48 -7.36 22.93 28.44
N GLU A 49 -7.75 23.89 29.28
CA GLU A 49 -6.98 24.22 30.49
C GLU A 49 -7.00 23.06 31.50
N LYS A 50 -8.13 22.38 31.61
CA LYS A 50 -8.22 21.17 32.44
C LYS A 50 -7.38 20.00 31.89
N ALA A 51 -7.36 19.82 30.57
CA ALA A 51 -6.51 18.82 29.94
C ALA A 51 -5.02 19.13 30.14
N LYS A 52 -4.64 20.41 30.01
CA LYS A 52 -3.29 20.89 30.25
C LYS A 52 -2.86 20.66 31.71
N LYS A 53 -3.73 21.01 32.68
CA LYS A 53 -3.46 20.77 34.11
C LYS A 53 -3.23 19.30 34.40
N LYS A 54 -4.09 18.41 33.89
CA LYS A 54 -3.95 16.95 34.05
C LYS A 54 -2.70 16.40 33.39
N LEU A 55 -2.24 16.99 32.29
CA LEU A 55 -0.99 16.61 31.64
C LEU A 55 0.22 16.90 32.55
N PHE A 56 0.23 18.05 33.21
CA PHE A 56 1.28 18.40 34.17
C PHE A 56 1.23 17.50 35.41
N GLU A 57 0.04 17.26 35.97
CA GLU A 57 -0.11 16.32 37.12
C GLU A 57 0.44 14.95 36.74
N TRP A 58 0.14 14.44 35.54
CA TRP A 58 0.66 13.17 35.06
C TRP A 58 2.18 13.20 34.81
N LYS A 59 2.73 14.33 34.35
CA LYS A 59 4.18 14.52 34.25
C LYS A 59 4.85 14.39 35.58
N ASP A 60 4.30 15.05 36.61
CA ASP A 60 4.85 15.06 37.95
C ASP A 60 4.79 13.67 38.62
N GLU A 61 3.69 12.93 38.37
CA GLU A 61 3.59 11.50 38.77
C GLU A 61 4.71 10.64 38.17
N LEU A 62 5.10 10.91 36.93
CA LEU A 62 6.12 10.16 36.20
C LEU A 62 7.54 10.64 36.48
N SER A 63 7.75 11.91 36.84
CA SER A 63 9.07 12.51 37.05
C SER A 63 9.80 11.97 38.28
N SER A 64 9.09 11.34 39.20
CA SER A 64 9.68 10.60 40.30
C SER A 64 10.31 9.25 39.89
N ILE A 65 10.15 8.82 38.65
CA ILE A 65 10.46 7.48 38.19
C ILE A 65 11.50 7.48 37.05
N GLU A 66 11.55 8.48 36.15
CA GLU A 66 12.38 8.44 34.91
C GLU A 66 12.75 9.83 34.35
N SER A 67 13.81 9.95 33.54
CA SER A 67 14.26 11.19 32.88
C SER A 67 13.45 11.52 31.60
N PHE A 68 13.16 12.81 31.39
CA PHE A 68 12.42 13.30 30.23
C PHE A 68 13.31 13.64 29.02
N GLU A 69 12.88 13.27 27.82
CA GLU A 69 13.47 13.67 26.55
C GLU A 69 12.56 14.62 25.77
N ASP A 70 13.14 15.44 24.88
CA ASP A 70 12.38 16.40 24.09
C ASP A 70 11.50 15.74 23.02
N VAL A 71 10.20 16.00 23.04
CA VAL A 71 9.25 15.53 22.02
C VAL A 71 9.09 16.61 20.96
N THR A 72 9.83 16.53 19.86
CA THR A 72 9.66 17.42 18.72
C THR A 72 8.59 16.91 17.76
N PRO A 73 7.68 17.76 17.24
CA PRO A 73 6.60 17.32 16.34
C PRO A 73 7.07 16.80 14.97
N ASN A 74 8.28 17.13 14.54
CA ASN A 74 8.82 16.83 13.21
C ASN A 74 10.32 16.51 13.23
N GLN A 75 10.75 15.46 13.92
CA GLN A 75 12.01 14.85 13.52
C GLN A 75 11.72 13.85 12.39
N THR A 76 12.23 14.17 11.22
CA THR A 76 12.31 13.23 10.09
C THR A 76 12.99 11.97 10.58
N THR A 77 12.26 10.86 10.52
CA THR A 77 12.63 9.53 11.00
C THR A 77 13.78 8.88 10.21
N GLN A 78 14.67 9.66 9.59
CA GLN A 78 15.80 9.14 8.81
C GLN A 78 16.91 8.51 9.67
N ASP A 79 16.96 8.79 10.97
CA ASP A 79 18.06 8.29 11.85
C ASP A 79 17.63 7.17 12.82
N ARG A 80 16.42 6.64 12.74
CA ARG A 80 15.98 5.54 13.59
C ARG A 80 16.00 4.19 12.87
N ASN A 81 17.20 3.74 12.49
CA ASN A 81 17.45 2.34 12.10
C ASN A 81 17.71 1.41 13.29
N GLU A 82 17.35 1.80 14.51
CA GLU A 82 17.41 0.90 15.66
C GLU A 82 16.20 -0.02 15.66
N TYR A 83 16.44 -1.30 15.77
CA TYR A 83 15.48 -2.39 15.86
C TYR A 83 14.38 -2.06 16.87
N LEU A 84 13.20 -1.71 16.36
CA LEU A 84 12.01 -1.69 17.20
C LEU A 84 11.65 -3.16 17.51
N ASP A 85 11.61 -3.49 18.77
CA ASP A 85 11.17 -4.80 19.26
C ASP A 85 9.64 -4.88 19.09
N PHE A 86 9.19 -5.43 17.94
CA PHE A 86 7.79 -5.48 17.55
C PHE A 86 6.91 -6.31 18.50
N GLU A 87 7.48 -7.23 19.29
CA GLU A 87 6.73 -8.02 20.28
C GLU A 87 6.14 -7.17 21.42
N LYS A 88 6.57 -5.89 21.52
CA LYS A 88 6.16 -4.99 22.60
C LYS A 88 5.42 -3.73 22.14
N LEU A 89 5.14 -3.56 20.85
CA LEU A 89 4.39 -2.41 20.36
C LEU A 89 2.90 -2.59 20.61
N ASP A 90 2.24 -1.53 21.09
CA ASP A 90 0.79 -1.48 21.24
C ASP A 90 0.11 -1.47 19.86
N ASN A 91 -0.68 -2.50 19.57
CA ASN A 91 -1.39 -2.65 18.30
C ASN A 91 -2.53 -1.62 18.09
N HIS A 92 -2.82 -0.78 19.08
CA HIS A 92 -3.85 0.27 18.96
C HIS A 92 -3.26 1.64 18.61
N PHE A 93 -2.01 1.89 19.00
CA PHE A 93 -1.36 3.21 18.89
C PHE A 93 0.02 3.17 18.23
N GLN A 94 0.40 2.06 17.63
CA GLN A 94 1.69 1.87 16.97
C GLN A 94 2.01 2.94 15.92
N PHE A 95 1.00 3.53 15.27
CA PHE A 95 1.15 4.64 14.33
C PHE A 95 1.68 5.95 14.96
N LEU A 96 1.67 6.05 16.30
CA LEU A 96 2.28 7.15 17.04
C LEU A 96 3.79 6.94 17.21
N ASP A 97 4.22 5.68 17.32
CA ASP A 97 5.61 5.32 17.50
C ASP A 97 6.35 5.24 16.16
N VAL A 98 5.66 4.77 15.13
CA VAL A 98 6.17 4.67 13.77
C VAL A 98 5.50 5.73 12.89
N GLY A 99 6.22 6.80 12.54
CA GLY A 99 5.74 7.80 11.58
C GLY A 99 5.65 7.25 10.16
N ARG A 100 4.83 7.88 9.31
CA ARG A 100 4.84 7.58 7.87
C ARG A 100 6.18 8.02 7.27
N TYR A 101 6.80 7.16 6.49
CA TYR A 101 7.88 7.51 5.56
C TYR A 101 7.69 6.75 4.25
N ASP A 102 7.98 7.43 3.15
CA ASP A 102 7.93 6.84 1.81
C ASP A 102 9.29 6.21 1.45
N PRO A 103 9.35 5.31 0.46
CA PRO A 103 10.63 4.83 -0.07
C PRO A 103 11.50 5.98 -0.54
N THR A 104 12.83 5.78 -0.49
CA THR A 104 13.79 6.78 -0.97
C THR A 104 13.54 7.12 -2.43
N LYS A 105 13.69 8.40 -2.78
CA LYS A 105 13.62 8.86 -4.17
C LYS A 105 15.01 9.08 -4.72
N LYS A 106 15.26 8.68 -5.97
CA LYS A 106 16.47 9.07 -6.68
C LYS A 106 16.60 10.59 -6.71
N THR A 107 17.82 11.10 -6.58
CA THR A 107 18.05 12.55 -6.63
C THR A 107 17.70 13.14 -7.98
N PRO A 108 17.38 14.44 -8.08
CA PRO A 108 17.04 15.09 -9.35
C PRO A 108 18.14 14.95 -10.41
N GLU A 109 19.43 14.92 -10.01
CA GLU A 109 20.58 14.76 -10.88
C GLU A 109 20.56 13.38 -11.55
N VAL A 110 20.35 12.32 -10.76
CA VAL A 110 20.26 10.95 -11.26
C VAL A 110 19.05 10.77 -12.17
N ARG A 111 17.88 11.32 -11.78
CA ARG A 111 16.63 11.22 -12.59
C ARG A 111 16.77 11.84 -13.98
N LYS A 112 17.55 12.91 -14.12
CA LYS A 112 17.77 13.57 -15.42
C LYS A 112 18.59 12.71 -16.39
N ILE A 113 19.36 11.76 -15.88
CA ILE A 113 20.28 10.93 -16.68
C ILE A 113 19.70 9.55 -16.95
N GLU A 114 19.19 8.88 -15.91
CA GLU A 114 18.85 7.46 -16.01
C GLU A 114 17.46 7.20 -16.57
N PHE A 115 16.48 8.07 -16.37
CA PHE A 115 15.07 7.88 -16.73
C PHE A 115 14.45 6.57 -16.21
N LEU A 116 15.05 5.93 -15.21
CA LEU A 116 14.56 4.74 -14.55
C LEU A 116 13.58 5.09 -13.42
N GLU A 117 12.91 4.09 -12.86
CA GLU A 117 11.94 4.27 -11.79
C GLU A 117 12.49 5.13 -10.65
N ILE A 118 11.70 6.15 -10.27
CA ILE A 118 12.13 7.20 -9.33
C ILE A 118 12.16 6.70 -7.88
N TYR A 119 11.16 5.91 -7.52
CA TYR A 119 10.99 5.43 -6.14
C TYR A 119 11.74 4.13 -5.95
N GLY A 120 12.57 4.08 -4.91
CA GLY A 120 13.21 2.85 -4.44
C GLY A 120 12.18 1.85 -3.89
N GLU A 121 12.70 0.82 -3.29
CA GLU A 121 11.91 -0.22 -2.63
C GLU A 121 12.21 -0.22 -1.13
N TYR A 122 11.26 -0.67 -0.35
CA TYR A 122 11.48 -0.95 1.05
C TYR A 122 12.34 -2.20 1.21
N ASN A 123 13.19 -2.21 2.21
CA ASN A 123 13.70 -3.47 2.77
C ASN A 123 12.61 -4.09 3.69
N GLN A 124 12.87 -5.31 4.16
CA GLN A 124 11.93 -6.05 5.00
C GLN A 124 11.50 -5.29 6.26
N THR A 125 12.47 -4.71 6.98
CA THR A 125 12.20 -3.95 8.20
C THR A 125 11.37 -2.70 7.91
N GLN A 126 11.67 -1.98 6.84
CA GLN A 126 10.92 -0.80 6.43
C GLN A 126 9.48 -1.14 6.05
N ALA A 127 9.29 -2.21 5.26
CA ALA A 127 7.96 -2.67 4.87
C ALA A 127 7.14 -3.12 6.09
N SER A 128 7.72 -3.90 6.98
CA SER A 128 7.09 -4.34 8.23
C SER A 128 6.70 -3.15 9.11
N ASN A 129 7.60 -2.18 9.32
CA ASN A 129 7.33 -0.97 10.09
C ASN A 129 6.16 -0.15 9.52
N GLN A 130 6.11 0.03 8.20
CA GLN A 130 5.03 0.77 7.58
C GLN A 130 3.72 -0.02 7.59
N ALA A 131 3.76 -1.32 7.39
CA ALA A 131 2.60 -2.21 7.51
C ALA A 131 2.03 -2.23 8.93
N HIS A 132 2.90 -2.24 9.94
CA HIS A 132 2.51 -2.21 11.36
C HIS A 132 1.70 -0.96 11.75
N ARG A 133 1.76 0.12 10.96
CA ARG A 133 0.92 1.30 11.19
C ARG A 133 -0.57 1.07 10.94
N CYS A 134 -0.95 -0.04 10.29
CA CYS A 134 -2.33 -0.37 10.01
C CYS A 134 -3.13 -0.57 11.31
N LEU A 135 -4.31 0.01 11.38
CA LEU A 135 -5.22 -0.09 12.54
C LEU A 135 -6.11 -1.34 12.48
N ASP A 136 -6.01 -2.13 11.43
CA ASP A 136 -6.91 -3.28 11.19
C ASP A 136 -8.39 -2.89 11.40
N CYS A 137 -8.83 -1.85 10.67
CA CYS A 137 -10.14 -1.26 10.83
C CYS A 137 -11.23 -2.30 10.50
N GLY A 138 -12.15 -2.57 11.42
CA GLY A 138 -13.33 -3.41 11.14
C GLY A 138 -14.22 -2.88 10.02
N ASN A 139 -13.99 -1.64 9.59
CA ASN A 139 -14.62 -0.98 8.46
C ASN A 139 -13.51 -0.38 7.57
N PRO A 140 -12.87 -1.19 6.69
CA PRO A 140 -11.66 -0.80 5.98
C PRO A 140 -11.97 0.11 4.79
N TYR A 141 -12.04 1.42 5.00
CA TYR A 141 -12.31 2.39 3.93
C TYR A 141 -11.28 2.34 2.80
N CYS A 142 -10.03 1.94 3.10
CA CYS A 142 -9.00 1.73 2.08
C CYS A 142 -9.38 0.61 1.09
N GLU A 143 -9.94 -0.49 1.58
CA GLU A 143 -10.44 -1.60 0.76
C GLU A 143 -11.67 -1.15 -0.04
N TRP A 144 -12.62 -0.50 0.59
CA TRP A 144 -13.83 -0.03 -0.09
C TRP A 144 -13.55 1.02 -1.17
N LYS A 145 -12.52 1.83 -0.98
CA LYS A 145 -12.12 2.84 -1.96
C LYS A 145 -11.26 2.27 -3.09
N CYS A 146 -10.71 1.07 -2.90
CA CYS A 146 -9.99 0.36 -3.94
C CYS A 146 -10.97 -0.15 -5.00
N PRO A 147 -10.80 0.17 -6.31
CA PRO A 147 -11.73 -0.27 -7.36
C PRO A 147 -11.82 -1.79 -7.52
N VAL A 148 -10.83 -2.54 -7.06
CA VAL A 148 -10.79 -4.00 -7.08
C VAL A 148 -11.03 -4.62 -5.70
N HIS A 149 -11.39 -3.82 -4.70
CA HIS A 149 -11.66 -4.26 -3.33
C HIS A 149 -10.59 -5.21 -2.78
N ASN A 150 -9.33 -4.79 -2.90
CA ASN A 150 -8.20 -5.62 -2.46
C ASN A 150 -8.15 -5.67 -0.92
N TYR A 151 -7.86 -6.83 -0.36
CA TYR A 151 -7.82 -7.14 1.08
C TYR A 151 -6.64 -6.45 1.77
N ILE A 152 -6.68 -5.11 1.78
CA ILE A 152 -5.54 -4.27 2.18
C ILE A 152 -5.12 -4.49 3.64
N PRO A 153 -6.02 -4.48 4.65
CA PRO A 153 -5.62 -4.71 6.03
C PRO A 153 -4.99 -6.09 6.24
N ASP A 154 -5.56 -7.11 5.59
CA ASP A 154 -5.12 -8.49 5.77
C ASP A 154 -3.70 -8.72 5.23
N TRP A 155 -3.40 -8.28 4.01
CA TRP A 155 -2.03 -8.45 3.51
C TRP A 155 -1.03 -7.49 4.17
N LEU A 156 -1.46 -6.33 4.72
CA LEU A 156 -0.60 -5.49 5.56
C LEU A 156 -0.18 -6.24 6.83
N LYS A 157 -1.12 -6.95 7.46
CA LYS A 157 -0.84 -7.81 8.61
C LYS A 157 0.16 -8.91 8.26
N LEU A 158 -0.05 -9.61 7.15
CA LEU A 158 0.86 -10.66 6.67
C LEU A 158 2.28 -10.11 6.41
N VAL A 159 2.41 -8.90 5.84
CA VAL A 159 3.72 -8.24 5.65
C VAL A 159 4.38 -7.92 6.99
N ASN A 160 3.61 -7.43 7.96
CA ASN A 160 4.12 -7.15 9.30
C ASN A 160 4.65 -8.42 9.99
N GLU A 161 3.98 -9.55 9.78
CA GLU A 161 4.35 -10.86 10.29
C GLU A 161 5.46 -11.55 9.47
N GLY A 162 5.86 -10.99 8.32
CA GLY A 162 6.89 -11.56 7.42
C GLY A 162 6.39 -12.63 6.46
N ASN A 163 5.08 -12.87 6.39
CA ASN A 163 4.42 -13.88 5.56
C ASN A 163 4.21 -13.35 4.12
N ILE A 164 5.30 -13.16 3.37
CA ILE A 164 5.30 -12.47 2.07
C ILE A 164 4.60 -13.27 0.98
N ILE A 165 4.71 -14.59 0.99
CA ILE A 165 4.07 -15.45 -0.02
C ILE A 165 2.54 -15.38 0.13
N GLU A 166 2.04 -15.53 1.33
CA GLU A 166 0.61 -15.43 1.64
C GLU A 166 0.07 -14.01 1.35
N ALA A 167 0.87 -12.99 1.66
CA ALA A 167 0.53 -11.61 1.29
C ALA A 167 0.41 -11.44 -0.23
N ALA A 168 1.31 -12.04 -1.02
CA ALA A 168 1.26 -11.99 -2.47
C ALA A 168 0.04 -12.74 -3.03
N GLU A 169 -0.28 -13.92 -2.50
CA GLU A 169 -1.48 -14.68 -2.89
C GLU A 169 -2.74 -13.87 -2.63
N LEU A 170 -2.86 -13.29 -1.45
CA LEU A 170 -4.01 -12.48 -1.07
C LEU A 170 -4.11 -11.19 -1.91
N CYS A 171 -2.99 -10.51 -2.15
CA CYS A 171 -2.91 -9.33 -2.99
C CYS A 171 -3.36 -9.62 -4.43
N HIS A 172 -2.98 -10.78 -4.97
CA HIS A 172 -3.37 -11.22 -6.32
C HIS A 172 -4.77 -11.85 -6.40
N SER A 173 -5.45 -12.09 -5.30
CA SER A 173 -6.78 -12.73 -5.31
C SER A 173 -7.83 -11.89 -6.02
N THR A 174 -7.82 -10.57 -5.82
CA THR A 174 -8.75 -9.63 -6.46
C THR A 174 -8.08 -8.71 -7.48
N ASN A 175 -6.75 -8.58 -7.44
CA ASN A 175 -5.99 -7.69 -8.32
C ASN A 175 -5.07 -8.48 -9.26
N SER A 176 -5.31 -8.39 -10.56
CA SER A 176 -4.48 -9.07 -11.57
C SER A 176 -3.12 -8.40 -11.80
N LEU A 177 -2.93 -7.14 -11.37
CA LEU A 177 -1.77 -6.32 -11.67
C LEU A 177 -1.26 -5.53 -10.44
N PRO A 178 -1.07 -6.17 -9.28
CA PRO A 178 -0.69 -5.43 -8.06
C PRO A 178 0.67 -4.74 -8.18
N GLU A 179 1.64 -5.31 -8.90
CA GLU A 179 2.93 -4.68 -9.18
C GLU A 179 2.83 -3.37 -9.98
N VAL A 180 1.78 -3.25 -10.81
CA VAL A 180 1.46 -2.00 -11.53
C VAL A 180 0.71 -1.04 -10.62
N CYS A 181 -0.26 -1.53 -9.85
CA CYS A 181 -1.06 -0.72 -8.93
C CYS A 181 -0.19 -0.06 -7.86
N GLY A 182 0.76 -0.77 -7.27
CA GLY A 182 1.69 -0.23 -6.30
C GLY A 182 2.58 0.92 -6.83
N ARG A 183 2.67 1.07 -8.17
CA ARG A 183 3.48 2.10 -8.84
C ARG A 183 2.68 3.27 -9.40
N VAL A 184 1.51 3.00 -10.01
CA VAL A 184 0.83 3.99 -10.86
C VAL A 184 -0.58 4.37 -10.43
N CYS A 185 -1.20 3.63 -9.51
CA CYS A 185 -2.49 4.03 -8.96
C CYS A 185 -2.38 5.39 -8.27
N PRO A 186 -3.41 6.26 -8.36
CA PRO A 186 -3.48 7.49 -7.58
C PRO A 186 -3.90 7.17 -6.14
N GLN A 187 -3.00 6.55 -5.36
CA GLN A 187 -3.29 6.06 -4.01
C GLN A 187 -3.77 7.17 -3.06
N ASP A 188 -3.28 8.39 -3.26
CA ASP A 188 -3.70 9.60 -2.54
C ASP A 188 -5.19 9.92 -2.69
N ARG A 189 -5.82 9.47 -3.76
CA ARG A 189 -7.25 9.63 -4.07
C ARG A 189 -8.07 8.35 -3.83
N LEU A 190 -7.39 7.23 -3.68
CA LEU A 190 -7.99 5.90 -3.51
C LEU A 190 -7.71 5.37 -2.09
N CYS A 191 -6.99 4.26 -1.99
CA CYS A 191 -6.78 3.54 -0.73
C CYS A 191 -6.08 4.38 0.35
N GLU A 192 -4.99 5.07 0.03
CA GLU A 192 -4.28 5.92 1.00
C GLU A 192 -5.10 7.15 1.37
N GLY A 193 -5.77 7.78 0.38
CA GLY A 193 -6.67 8.91 0.64
C GLY A 193 -7.86 8.56 1.54
N ALA A 194 -8.30 7.31 1.53
CA ALA A 194 -9.38 6.80 2.38
C ALA A 194 -8.89 6.18 3.69
N CYS A 195 -7.58 6.05 3.90
CA CYS A 195 -7.03 5.50 5.13
C CYS A 195 -7.45 6.32 6.34
N THR A 196 -7.90 5.66 7.40
CA THR A 196 -8.30 6.32 8.66
C THR A 196 -7.19 7.18 9.25
N LEU A 197 -5.91 6.81 9.05
CA LEU A 197 -4.75 7.58 9.52
C LEU A 197 -4.42 8.79 8.64
N ASN A 198 -5.04 8.92 7.45
CA ASN A 198 -4.69 10.00 6.52
C ASN A 198 -4.87 11.40 7.14
N ASP A 199 -5.90 11.57 7.97
CA ASP A 199 -6.16 12.83 8.65
C ASP A 199 -5.31 12.95 9.93
N GLY A 200 -4.16 13.58 9.80
CA GLY A 200 -3.32 14.01 10.94
C GLY A 200 -2.15 13.10 11.29
N PHE A 201 -2.14 11.83 10.87
CA PHE A 201 -1.04 10.90 11.15
C PHE A 201 -0.32 10.42 9.88
N GLY A 202 -0.84 10.77 8.72
CA GLY A 202 -0.41 10.26 7.42
C GLY A 202 -0.89 8.81 7.20
N ALA A 203 -1.46 8.55 6.04
CA ALA A 203 -1.92 7.21 5.64
C ALA A 203 -0.82 6.15 5.79
N VAL A 204 -1.19 4.89 5.90
CA VAL A 204 -0.28 3.77 5.64
C VAL A 204 0.20 3.87 4.19
N THR A 205 1.46 3.58 3.92
CA THR A 205 2.06 3.62 2.58
C THR A 205 1.66 2.40 1.76
N ILE A 206 0.35 2.28 1.50
CA ILE A 206 -0.29 1.09 0.93
C ILE A 206 0.33 0.71 -0.42
N GLY A 207 0.46 1.68 -1.33
CA GLY A 207 1.02 1.40 -2.64
C GLY A 207 2.48 0.96 -2.60
N SER A 208 3.30 1.57 -1.74
CA SER A 208 4.71 1.18 -1.60
C SER A 208 4.87 -0.23 -1.00
N ILE A 209 3.96 -0.63 -0.10
CA ILE A 209 3.96 -1.98 0.46
C ILE A 209 3.44 -2.98 -0.58
N GLU A 210 2.41 -2.65 -1.36
CA GLU A 210 1.93 -3.48 -2.48
C GLU A 210 3.05 -3.76 -3.49
N LYS A 211 3.84 -2.72 -3.84
CA LYS A 211 5.06 -2.88 -4.66
C LYS A 211 6.04 -3.84 -3.99
N TYR A 212 6.35 -3.65 -2.71
CA TYR A 212 7.27 -4.50 -1.95
C TYR A 212 6.83 -5.97 -1.94
N ILE A 213 5.55 -6.25 -1.66
CA ILE A 213 4.98 -7.60 -1.66
C ILE A 213 5.28 -8.29 -2.99
N THR A 214 4.93 -7.62 -4.08
CA THR A 214 5.02 -8.20 -5.43
C THR A 214 6.46 -8.42 -5.86
N GLU A 215 7.34 -7.43 -5.67
CA GLU A 215 8.75 -7.57 -6.03
C GLU A 215 9.40 -8.69 -5.22
N LYS A 216 9.15 -8.70 -3.89
CA LYS A 216 9.76 -9.71 -3.02
C LYS A 216 9.25 -11.12 -3.31
N ALA A 217 7.96 -11.29 -3.55
CA ALA A 217 7.40 -12.59 -3.92
C ALA A 217 7.99 -13.10 -5.26
N PHE A 218 8.14 -12.23 -6.25
CA PHE A 218 8.75 -12.61 -7.53
C PHE A 218 10.24 -12.95 -7.39
N GLU A 219 10.99 -12.22 -6.54
CA GLU A 219 12.38 -12.58 -6.21
C GLU A 219 12.48 -13.97 -5.56
N MET A 220 11.51 -14.33 -4.71
CA MET A 220 11.41 -15.65 -4.07
C MET A 220 10.90 -16.73 -5.02
N GLY A 221 10.59 -16.40 -6.29
CA GLY A 221 10.11 -17.33 -7.30
C GLY A 221 8.62 -17.65 -7.21
N TRP A 222 7.84 -16.85 -6.49
CA TRP A 222 6.40 -17.04 -6.39
C TRP A 222 5.72 -16.98 -7.76
N LYS A 223 4.76 -17.85 -7.96
CA LYS A 223 3.85 -17.89 -9.10
C LYS A 223 2.45 -18.24 -8.60
N PRO A 224 1.39 -17.79 -9.32
CA PRO A 224 0.03 -18.18 -8.98
C PRO A 224 -0.13 -19.70 -8.92
N ASP A 225 -0.66 -20.23 -7.81
CA ASP A 225 -1.01 -21.64 -7.71
C ASP A 225 -2.27 -21.95 -8.51
N LEU A 226 -2.10 -22.76 -9.54
CA LEU A 226 -3.18 -23.24 -10.42
C LEU A 226 -3.40 -24.73 -10.32
N SER A 227 -2.86 -25.41 -9.31
CA SER A 227 -2.95 -26.86 -9.10
C SER A 227 -4.39 -27.37 -9.03
N HIS A 228 -5.29 -26.55 -8.48
CA HIS A 228 -6.72 -26.85 -8.35
C HIS A 228 -7.54 -26.50 -9.60
N ARG A 229 -6.94 -25.84 -10.61
CA ARG A 229 -7.64 -25.40 -11.82
C ARG A 229 -8.02 -26.60 -12.70
N LYS A 230 -9.27 -26.64 -13.14
CA LYS A 230 -9.75 -27.58 -14.16
C LYS A 230 -10.05 -26.81 -15.44
N TRP A 231 -9.39 -27.20 -16.51
CA TRP A 231 -9.67 -26.61 -17.82
C TRP A 231 -11.06 -27.00 -18.30
N THR A 232 -11.80 -26.03 -18.77
CA THR A 232 -13.02 -26.24 -19.55
C THR A 232 -12.67 -26.39 -21.03
N ASP A 233 -13.62 -26.82 -21.84
CA ASP A 233 -13.53 -26.82 -23.31
C ASP A 233 -13.70 -25.43 -23.92
N LYS A 234 -14.13 -24.44 -23.11
CA LYS A 234 -14.39 -23.07 -23.55
C LYS A 234 -13.10 -22.30 -23.82
N LYS A 235 -13.14 -21.47 -24.85
CA LYS A 235 -12.10 -20.51 -25.18
C LYS A 235 -12.71 -19.13 -25.47
N VAL A 236 -11.98 -18.07 -25.17
CA VAL A 236 -12.44 -16.70 -25.32
C VAL A 236 -11.38 -15.87 -26.05
N ALA A 237 -11.79 -15.17 -27.09
CA ALA A 237 -10.99 -14.14 -27.74
C ALA A 237 -11.13 -12.81 -26.97
N ILE A 238 -10.02 -12.23 -26.57
CA ILE A 238 -9.96 -10.93 -25.89
C ILE A 238 -9.31 -9.94 -26.84
N ILE A 239 -10.00 -8.86 -27.17
CA ILE A 239 -9.50 -7.83 -28.09
C ILE A 239 -8.88 -6.69 -27.28
N GLY A 240 -7.57 -6.54 -27.38
CA GLY A 240 -6.75 -5.57 -26.67
C GLY A 240 -5.98 -6.17 -25.52
N ALA A 241 -4.65 -6.02 -25.51
CA ALA A 241 -3.74 -6.44 -24.47
C ALA A 241 -3.40 -5.29 -23.49
N GLY A 242 -4.28 -4.31 -23.32
CA GLY A 242 -4.19 -3.30 -22.29
C GLY A 242 -4.53 -3.86 -20.90
N PRO A 243 -4.50 -3.03 -19.83
CA PRO A 243 -4.76 -3.48 -18.46
C PRO A 243 -6.06 -4.28 -18.30
N ALA A 244 -7.14 -3.84 -18.94
CA ALA A 244 -8.44 -4.51 -18.90
C ALA A 244 -8.41 -5.90 -19.54
N GLY A 245 -7.81 -6.02 -20.75
CA GLY A 245 -7.70 -7.30 -21.43
C GLY A 245 -6.77 -8.28 -20.70
N ILE A 246 -5.67 -7.78 -20.12
CA ILE A 246 -4.76 -8.57 -19.29
C ILE A 246 -5.48 -9.10 -18.04
N ALA A 247 -6.23 -8.25 -17.35
CA ALA A 247 -6.99 -8.66 -16.16
C ALA A 247 -8.10 -9.66 -16.52
N CYS A 248 -8.80 -9.45 -17.65
CA CYS A 248 -9.78 -10.40 -18.14
C CYS A 248 -9.14 -11.77 -18.44
N ALA A 249 -7.97 -11.78 -19.10
CA ALA A 249 -7.25 -13.01 -19.40
C ALA A 249 -6.79 -13.74 -18.14
N ASP A 250 -6.30 -13.01 -17.12
CA ASP A 250 -5.90 -13.58 -15.85
C ASP A 250 -7.08 -14.28 -15.17
N VAL A 251 -8.19 -13.58 -14.96
CA VAL A 251 -9.38 -14.11 -14.28
C VAL A 251 -9.97 -15.32 -15.02
N LEU A 252 -10.14 -15.24 -16.33
CA LEU A 252 -10.64 -16.34 -17.13
C LEU A 252 -9.73 -17.55 -17.07
N THR A 253 -8.42 -17.35 -17.15
CA THR A 253 -7.43 -18.43 -17.12
C THR A 253 -7.39 -19.10 -15.74
N ARG A 254 -7.49 -18.35 -14.65
CA ARG A 254 -7.65 -18.91 -13.29
C ARG A 254 -8.92 -19.74 -13.15
N SER A 255 -9.99 -19.33 -13.83
CA SER A 255 -11.28 -20.05 -13.86
C SER A 255 -11.30 -21.25 -14.84
N GLY A 256 -10.19 -21.59 -15.50
CA GLY A 256 -10.08 -22.72 -16.40
C GLY A 256 -10.60 -22.48 -17.82
N VAL A 257 -10.79 -21.22 -18.22
CA VAL A 257 -11.17 -20.83 -19.58
C VAL A 257 -9.90 -20.48 -20.38
N LYS A 258 -9.75 -21.03 -21.58
CA LYS A 258 -8.61 -20.73 -22.47
C LYS A 258 -8.73 -19.32 -23.00
N SER A 259 -7.81 -18.43 -22.62
CA SER A 259 -7.80 -17.04 -23.04
C SER A 259 -6.81 -16.80 -24.17
N ILE A 260 -7.27 -16.18 -25.25
CA ILE A 260 -6.46 -15.78 -26.38
C ILE A 260 -6.61 -14.26 -26.56
N VAL A 261 -5.53 -13.52 -26.35
CA VAL A 261 -5.52 -12.06 -26.40
C VAL A 261 -4.94 -11.57 -27.70
N PHE A 262 -5.68 -10.74 -28.41
CA PHE A 262 -5.26 -10.10 -29.66
C PHE A 262 -4.93 -8.64 -29.40
N ASP A 263 -3.83 -8.16 -29.94
CA ASP A 263 -3.47 -6.74 -29.92
C ASP A 263 -2.75 -6.33 -31.22
N LYS A 264 -3.03 -5.13 -31.68
CA LYS A 264 -2.36 -4.56 -32.84
C LYS A 264 -0.90 -4.21 -32.62
N ASN A 265 -0.52 -3.97 -31.36
CA ASN A 265 0.85 -3.69 -30.98
C ASN A 265 1.65 -4.99 -30.79
N GLU A 266 2.97 -4.87 -30.86
CA GLU A 266 3.90 -6.01 -30.70
C GLU A 266 4.18 -6.39 -29.24
N GLU A 267 3.71 -5.58 -28.29
CA GLU A 267 3.86 -5.83 -26.85
C GLU A 267 2.55 -5.58 -26.11
N ILE A 268 2.37 -6.29 -24.98
CA ILE A 268 1.22 -6.12 -24.11
C ILE A 268 1.32 -4.83 -23.28
N GLY A 269 0.25 -4.50 -22.57
CA GLY A 269 0.21 -3.41 -21.59
C GLY A 269 -0.57 -2.19 -22.07
N GLY A 270 -0.79 -2.02 -23.38
CA GLY A 270 -1.47 -0.83 -23.89
C GLY A 270 -0.81 0.45 -23.38
N LEU A 271 -1.55 1.33 -22.69
CA LEU A 271 -0.99 2.57 -22.12
C LEU A 271 0.05 2.34 -21.04
N LEU A 272 0.10 1.19 -20.37
CA LEU A 272 1.19 0.87 -19.43
C LEU A 272 2.54 0.81 -20.14
N THR A 273 2.55 0.31 -21.38
CA THR A 273 3.76 0.19 -22.20
C THR A 273 4.00 1.42 -23.05
N PHE A 274 2.98 1.94 -23.72
CA PHE A 274 3.11 2.97 -24.75
C PHE A 274 2.76 4.38 -24.27
N GLY A 275 2.19 4.54 -23.07
CA GLY A 275 1.75 5.83 -22.53
C GLY A 275 2.48 6.26 -21.26
N ILE A 276 2.68 5.36 -20.31
CA ILE A 276 3.32 5.68 -19.03
C ILE A 276 4.84 5.76 -19.21
N PRO A 277 5.50 6.83 -18.75
CA PRO A 277 6.96 6.94 -18.83
C PRO A 277 7.70 5.89 -18.01
N GLU A 278 8.90 5.50 -18.46
CA GLU A 278 9.78 4.51 -17.84
C GLU A 278 10.09 4.86 -16.37
N PHE A 279 10.26 6.12 -16.05
CA PHE A 279 10.56 6.59 -14.69
C PHE A 279 9.38 6.43 -13.69
N LYS A 280 8.18 6.10 -14.16
CA LYS A 280 7.01 5.73 -13.33
C LYS A 280 6.74 4.23 -13.35
N LEU A 281 6.93 3.57 -14.48
CA LEU A 281 6.69 2.15 -14.65
C LEU A 281 7.67 1.59 -15.68
N GLU A 282 8.65 0.87 -15.21
CA GLU A 282 9.61 0.18 -16.08
C GLU A 282 8.91 -0.91 -16.90
N LYS A 283 9.24 -1.00 -18.19
CA LYS A 283 8.61 -1.97 -19.09
C LYS A 283 8.99 -3.41 -18.76
N SER A 284 10.07 -3.62 -18.03
CA SER A 284 10.44 -4.90 -17.42
C SER A 284 9.33 -5.49 -16.56
N VAL A 285 8.61 -4.65 -15.80
CA VAL A 285 7.47 -5.05 -14.96
C VAL A 285 6.34 -5.63 -15.80
N VAL A 286 5.99 -4.96 -16.92
CA VAL A 286 4.94 -5.41 -17.84
C VAL A 286 5.35 -6.70 -18.55
N ARG A 287 6.61 -6.79 -19.02
CA ARG A 287 7.14 -8.01 -19.65
C ARG A 287 7.18 -9.19 -18.70
N ARG A 288 7.52 -8.97 -17.42
CA ARG A 288 7.45 -10.03 -16.39
C ARG A 288 6.02 -10.54 -16.23
N ARG A 289 5.02 -9.66 -16.18
CA ARG A 289 3.60 -10.06 -16.13
C ARG A 289 3.19 -10.86 -17.37
N ARG A 290 3.63 -10.45 -18.56
CA ARG A 290 3.39 -11.22 -19.79
C ARG A 290 3.88 -12.66 -19.64
N LYS A 291 5.12 -12.85 -19.19
CA LYS A 291 5.70 -14.17 -19.00
C LYS A 291 4.89 -15.03 -18.02
N ILE A 292 4.47 -14.44 -16.90
CA ILE A 292 3.63 -15.14 -15.91
C ILE A 292 2.31 -15.58 -16.55
N LEU A 293 1.63 -14.72 -17.29
CA LEU A 293 0.38 -15.06 -17.96
C LEU A 293 0.55 -16.13 -19.04
N GLU A 294 1.64 -16.08 -19.81
CA GLU A 294 1.99 -17.13 -20.77
C GLU A 294 2.23 -18.49 -20.08
N GLU A 295 2.94 -18.50 -18.95
CA GLU A 295 3.14 -19.68 -18.12
C GLU A 295 1.82 -20.22 -17.52
N MET A 296 0.87 -19.35 -17.20
CA MET A 296 -0.49 -19.71 -16.78
C MET A 296 -1.32 -20.34 -17.91
N GLY A 297 -0.94 -20.13 -19.17
CA GLY A 297 -1.63 -20.68 -20.35
C GLY A 297 -2.37 -19.64 -21.19
N VAL A 298 -2.25 -18.33 -20.92
CA VAL A 298 -2.75 -17.28 -21.78
C VAL A 298 -1.96 -17.28 -23.09
N LYS A 299 -2.65 -17.14 -24.22
CA LYS A 299 -2.02 -17.01 -25.54
C LYS A 299 -2.13 -15.59 -26.03
N PHE A 300 -1.02 -14.97 -26.40
CA PHE A 300 -0.99 -13.65 -27.02
C PHE A 300 -0.79 -13.75 -28.54
N LYS A 301 -1.65 -13.09 -29.29
CA LYS A 301 -1.53 -12.88 -30.75
C LYS A 301 -1.32 -11.38 -30.99
N LEU A 302 -0.06 -10.96 -30.86
CA LEU A 302 0.36 -9.57 -30.99
C LEU A 302 0.65 -9.20 -32.46
N GLY A 303 0.68 -7.91 -32.77
CA GLY A 303 0.82 -7.42 -34.15
C GLY A 303 -0.36 -7.81 -35.05
N LYS A 304 -1.56 -8.00 -34.43
CA LYS A 304 -2.79 -8.42 -35.15
C LYS A 304 -3.94 -7.47 -34.80
N GLU A 305 -4.35 -6.67 -35.79
CA GLU A 305 -5.45 -5.73 -35.65
C GLU A 305 -6.78 -6.42 -36.03
N VAL A 306 -7.67 -6.57 -35.07
CA VAL A 306 -9.00 -7.13 -35.28
C VAL A 306 -9.83 -6.14 -36.11
N GLY A 307 -10.51 -6.64 -37.12
CA GLY A 307 -11.22 -5.83 -38.13
C GLY A 307 -10.35 -5.48 -39.35
N LYS A 308 -9.06 -5.83 -39.33
CA LYS A 308 -8.14 -5.62 -40.45
C LYS A 308 -7.38 -6.89 -40.81
N ASP A 309 -6.60 -7.45 -39.84
CA ASP A 309 -5.81 -8.66 -40.05
C ASP A 309 -6.60 -9.93 -39.71
N ILE A 310 -7.63 -9.81 -38.91
CA ILE A 310 -8.55 -10.87 -38.47
C ILE A 310 -9.96 -10.27 -38.45
N SER A 311 -10.93 -10.88 -39.12
CA SER A 311 -12.31 -10.42 -39.08
C SER A 311 -13.04 -10.79 -37.79
N PHE A 312 -14.09 -10.06 -37.44
CA PHE A 312 -14.98 -10.42 -36.34
C PHE A 312 -15.69 -11.76 -36.58
N GLU A 313 -15.99 -12.09 -37.81
CA GLU A 313 -16.65 -13.34 -38.20
C GLU A 313 -15.75 -14.55 -37.92
N GLU A 314 -14.44 -14.45 -38.24
CA GLU A 314 -13.45 -15.47 -37.87
C GLU A 314 -13.37 -15.65 -36.38
N LEU A 315 -13.32 -14.55 -35.60
CA LEU A 315 -13.31 -14.63 -34.15
C LEU A 315 -14.58 -15.26 -33.56
N TYR A 316 -15.74 -14.91 -34.10
CA TYR A 316 -17.04 -15.43 -33.68
C TYR A 316 -17.17 -16.94 -33.93
N ASN A 317 -16.61 -17.45 -35.05
CA ASN A 317 -16.65 -18.86 -35.38
C ASN A 317 -15.62 -19.70 -34.59
N ASP A 318 -14.49 -19.08 -34.20
CA ASP A 318 -13.35 -19.79 -33.56
C ASP A 318 -13.41 -19.79 -32.05
N TYR A 319 -14.16 -18.87 -31.43
CA TYR A 319 -14.16 -18.64 -29.95
C TYR A 319 -15.60 -18.53 -29.43
#